data_c7ea0a739249039cd5fbdd5cc3a99d70
#
_entry.id   c7ea0a739249039cd5fbdd5cc3a99d70
#
_cell.length_a   1.000
_cell.length_b   1.000
_cell.length_c   1.000
_cell.angle_alpha   90.00
_cell.angle_beta   90.00
_cell.angle_gamma   90.00
#
_symmetry.space_group_name_H-M   'P 1'
#
loop_
_entity.id
_entity.type
_entity.pdbx_description
1 polymer ?
#
loop_
_entity_poly.entity_id
_entity_poly.type
_entity_poly.pdbx_seq_one_letter_code
_entity_poly.pdbx_strand_id
1 'polypeptide(L)'
;LPETFISGDASVGAQLVDSCAVCHGVDGNSISTDWPKLSGQNQRYLYEQLKYFRDGLRMNALMMSVTPYLQTLTDEDLKDIAAFYSKYNSTVGQAKNDKEMLELGTQLYRFGNIKKQIPACTSCHAVYGQGNSLAGYPAVAGKQIGYLTSTLKAYRSKERNAGESSLVMQSIASNLTDNEIDALANYMHGLYQ
;
A
#
# COMPACT_ATOMS: atom_id res chain seq x y z
N LEU A 1 -9.83 10.04 22.81
CA LEU A 1 -9.63 10.29 21.37
C LEU A 1 -8.24 9.81 21.02
N PRO A 2 -8.03 9.06 19.92
CA PRO A 2 -6.69 8.70 19.50
C PRO A 2 -5.90 9.99 19.31
N GLU A 3 -4.61 9.98 19.70
CA GLU A 3 -3.70 11.09 19.45
C GLU A 3 -3.85 11.54 18.01
N THR A 4 -4.15 12.82 17.81
CA THR A 4 -4.25 13.38 16.47
C THR A 4 -2.91 13.12 15.78
N PHE A 5 -2.94 12.38 14.67
CA PHE A 5 -1.74 12.13 13.90
C PHE A 5 -1.12 13.48 13.51
N ILE A 6 0.02 13.80 14.09
CA ILE A 6 0.76 15.04 13.77
C ILE A 6 1.45 14.81 12.44
N SER A 7 1.13 15.65 11.46
CA SER A 7 1.76 15.57 10.15
C SER A 7 3.23 16.00 10.24
N GLY A 8 4.12 15.26 9.55
CA GLY A 8 5.53 15.62 9.43
C GLY A 8 5.75 16.81 8.48
N ASP A 9 6.99 17.31 8.44
CA ASP A 9 7.45 18.36 7.53
C ASP A 9 8.00 17.73 6.23
N ALA A 10 7.30 17.95 5.13
CA ALA A 10 7.71 17.44 3.81
C ALA A 10 9.03 18.04 3.31
N SER A 11 9.44 19.23 3.81
CA SER A 11 10.70 19.87 3.42
C SER A 11 11.90 19.19 4.10
N VAL A 12 11.72 18.76 5.35
CA VAL A 12 12.70 17.94 6.07
C VAL A 12 12.73 16.54 5.45
N GLY A 13 11.57 15.94 5.20
CA GLY A 13 11.46 14.64 4.56
C GLY A 13 12.20 14.57 3.22
N ALA A 14 12.19 15.65 2.43
CA ALA A 14 12.93 15.71 1.17
C ALA A 14 14.44 15.49 1.32
N GLN A 15 15.01 15.75 2.49
CA GLN A 15 16.44 15.57 2.77
C GLN A 15 16.78 14.14 3.23
N LEU A 16 15.77 13.32 3.50
CA LEU A 16 15.89 11.98 4.08
C LEU A 16 15.59 10.84 3.09
N VAL A 17 15.22 11.17 1.84
CA VAL A 17 14.65 10.17 0.91
C VAL A 17 15.62 9.66 -0.17
N ASP A 18 16.87 10.06 -0.19
CA ASP A 18 17.82 9.68 -1.23
C ASP A 18 17.93 8.15 -1.40
N SER A 19 18.04 7.41 -0.29
CA SER A 19 18.08 5.95 -0.32
C SER A 19 16.76 5.31 -0.79
N CYS A 20 15.64 6.00 -0.58
CA CYS A 20 14.31 5.54 -0.97
C CYS A 20 14.05 5.75 -2.47
N ALA A 21 14.54 6.89 -2.99
CA ALA A 21 14.32 7.32 -4.36
C ALA A 21 14.92 6.35 -5.40
N VAL A 22 15.98 5.61 -5.04
CA VAL A 22 16.63 4.61 -5.91
C VAL A 22 15.63 3.56 -6.41
N CYS A 23 14.70 3.15 -5.55
CA CYS A 23 13.69 2.13 -5.88
C CYS A 23 12.30 2.73 -6.12
N HIS A 24 11.92 3.72 -5.31
CA HIS A 24 10.57 4.26 -5.33
C HIS A 24 10.38 5.49 -6.24
N GLY A 25 11.48 6.01 -6.83
CA GLY A 25 11.47 7.26 -7.58
C GLY A 25 11.56 8.49 -6.68
N VAL A 26 12.05 9.60 -7.21
CA VAL A 26 12.27 10.86 -6.47
C VAL A 26 10.96 11.46 -5.93
N ASP A 27 9.87 11.21 -6.63
CA ASP A 27 8.51 11.66 -6.27
C ASP A 27 7.64 10.52 -5.71
N GLY A 28 8.22 9.33 -5.53
CA GLY A 28 7.50 8.14 -5.09
C GLY A 28 6.73 7.39 -6.18
N ASN A 29 6.89 7.77 -7.46
CA ASN A 29 6.30 7.06 -8.59
C ASN A 29 7.26 6.00 -9.16
N SER A 30 7.34 4.86 -8.48
CA SER A 30 8.13 3.72 -8.95
C SER A 30 7.71 3.27 -10.35
N ILE A 31 8.69 2.95 -11.19
CA ILE A 31 8.49 2.38 -12.53
C ILE A 31 8.54 0.85 -12.55
N SER A 32 9.07 0.22 -11.49
CA SER A 32 9.13 -1.24 -11.37
C SER A 32 7.79 -1.81 -10.92
N THR A 33 7.39 -2.94 -11.49
CA THR A 33 6.16 -3.64 -11.11
C THR A 33 6.18 -4.14 -9.67
N ASP A 34 7.36 -4.41 -9.09
CA ASP A 34 7.51 -5.02 -7.77
C ASP A 34 7.68 -4.00 -6.64
N TRP A 35 7.98 -2.76 -6.99
CA TRP A 35 8.20 -1.68 -6.01
C TRP A 35 6.96 -0.79 -5.91
N PRO A 36 6.40 -0.61 -4.70
CA PRO A 36 5.19 0.19 -4.57
C PRO A 36 5.43 1.65 -4.92
N LYS A 37 4.44 2.28 -5.55
CA LYS A 37 4.37 3.73 -5.60
C LYS A 37 4.04 4.25 -4.21
N LEU A 38 4.88 5.14 -3.68
CA LEU A 38 4.69 5.83 -2.40
C LEU A 38 3.91 7.13 -2.58
N SER A 39 3.97 7.71 -3.79
CA SER A 39 3.23 8.92 -4.15
C SER A 39 1.73 8.80 -3.84
N GLY A 40 1.18 9.86 -3.25
CA GLY A 40 -0.24 9.95 -2.91
C GLY A 40 -0.74 8.91 -1.91
N GLN A 41 0.17 8.19 -1.24
CA GLN A 41 -0.22 7.27 -0.18
C GLN A 41 -0.55 8.05 1.10
N ASN A 42 -1.49 7.53 1.88
CA ASN A 42 -1.87 8.12 3.15
C ASN A 42 -0.67 8.25 4.09
N GLN A 43 -0.44 9.46 4.58
CA GLN A 43 0.73 9.78 5.42
C GLN A 43 0.80 8.89 6.66
N ARG A 44 -0.33 8.70 7.36
CA ARG A 44 -0.41 7.80 8.52
C ARG A 44 0.02 6.39 8.16
N TYR A 45 -0.49 5.86 7.05
CA TYR A 45 -0.12 4.51 6.61
C TYR A 45 1.35 4.40 6.25
N LEU A 46 1.93 5.40 5.54
CA LEU A 46 3.37 5.42 5.23
C LEU A 46 4.21 5.40 6.51
N TYR A 47 3.90 6.28 7.47
CA TYR A 47 4.58 6.34 8.75
C TYR A 47 4.55 5.00 9.49
N GLU A 48 3.36 4.40 9.63
CA GLU A 48 3.21 3.10 10.29
C GLU A 48 4.03 2.01 9.59
N GLN A 49 4.04 1.97 8.25
CA GLN A 49 4.81 0.98 7.51
C GLN A 49 6.33 1.19 7.64
N LEU A 50 6.82 2.44 7.60
CA LEU A 50 8.22 2.76 7.84
C LEU A 50 8.65 2.33 9.24
N LYS A 51 7.82 2.62 10.24
CA LYS A 51 8.04 2.18 11.62
C LYS A 51 8.12 0.66 11.73
N TYR A 52 7.20 -0.06 11.10
CA TYR A 52 7.24 -1.53 11.12
C TYR A 52 8.50 -2.11 10.46
N PHE A 53 9.00 -1.50 9.38
CA PHE A 53 10.28 -1.90 8.77
C PHE A 53 11.46 -1.56 9.68
N ARG A 54 11.51 -0.37 10.26
CA ARG A 54 12.56 0.07 11.20
C ARG A 54 12.66 -0.87 12.40
N ASP A 55 11.51 -1.20 12.99
CA ASP A 55 11.42 -1.96 14.23
C ASP A 55 11.44 -3.48 13.99
N GLY A 56 11.63 -3.94 12.73
CA GLY A 56 11.71 -5.35 12.36
C GLY A 56 10.37 -6.11 12.46
N LEU A 57 9.26 -5.41 12.63
CA LEU A 57 7.92 -6.00 12.71
C LEU A 57 7.37 -6.37 11.33
N ARG A 58 7.80 -5.69 10.28
CA ARG A 58 7.52 -6.01 8.89
C ARG A 58 8.80 -6.36 8.16
N MET A 59 8.84 -7.56 7.61
CA MET A 59 9.96 -8.02 6.81
C MET A 59 9.57 -8.07 5.33
N ASN A 60 10.50 -7.67 4.47
CA ASN A 60 10.38 -7.81 3.02
C ASN A 60 11.80 -7.83 2.43
N ALA A 61 12.11 -8.83 1.62
CA ALA A 61 13.46 -9.04 1.10
C ALA A 61 14.02 -7.82 0.34
N LEU A 62 13.18 -7.11 -0.43
CA LEU A 62 13.59 -5.92 -1.18
C LEU A 62 13.92 -4.74 -0.26
N MET A 63 13.14 -4.58 0.83
CA MET A 63 13.33 -3.48 1.79
C MET A 63 14.43 -3.74 2.82
N MET A 64 14.95 -4.97 2.94
CA MET A 64 15.99 -5.30 3.92
C MET A 64 17.28 -4.48 3.75
N SER A 65 17.62 -4.10 2.52
CA SER A 65 18.80 -3.27 2.24
C SER A 65 18.70 -1.86 2.82
N VAL A 66 17.47 -1.35 3.04
CA VAL A 66 17.21 -0.01 3.56
C VAL A 66 16.97 -0.01 5.09
N THR A 67 16.68 -1.18 5.67
CA THR A 67 16.41 -1.31 7.12
C THR A 67 17.51 -0.71 8.00
N PRO A 68 18.82 -0.91 7.76
CA PRO A 68 19.85 -0.28 8.58
C PRO A 68 19.78 1.25 8.59
N TYR A 69 19.43 1.86 7.45
CA TYR A 69 19.21 3.31 7.38
C TYR A 69 17.97 3.72 8.19
N LEU A 70 16.84 3.01 8.02
CA LEU A 70 15.63 3.30 8.78
C LEU A 70 15.87 3.25 10.30
N GLN A 71 16.73 2.35 10.78
CA GLN A 71 17.08 2.21 12.19
C GLN A 71 17.86 3.42 12.77
N THR A 72 18.41 4.27 11.92
CA THR A 72 19.05 5.53 12.36
C THR A 72 18.05 6.68 12.50
N LEU A 73 16.82 6.53 12.01
CA LEU A 73 15.82 7.58 11.95
C LEU A 73 14.91 7.59 13.18
N THR A 74 14.53 8.79 13.61
CA THR A 74 13.56 9.01 14.68
C THR A 74 12.12 8.82 14.17
N ASP A 75 11.16 8.76 15.08
CA ASP A 75 9.72 8.73 14.71
C ASP A 75 9.32 9.99 13.93
N GLU A 76 9.94 11.16 14.25
CA GLU A 76 9.68 12.40 13.54
C GLU A 76 10.21 12.36 12.11
N ASP A 77 11.46 11.88 11.91
CA ASP A 77 12.01 11.67 10.55
C ASP A 77 11.11 10.76 9.69
N LEU A 78 10.54 9.71 10.27
CA LEU A 78 9.62 8.82 9.55
C LEU A 78 8.31 9.52 9.18
N LYS A 79 7.80 10.43 10.02
CA LYS A 79 6.63 11.26 9.70
C LYS A 79 6.95 12.25 8.58
N ASP A 80 8.15 12.83 8.58
CA ASP A 80 8.62 13.78 7.58
C ASP A 80 8.74 13.09 6.21
N ILE A 81 9.32 11.89 6.15
CA ILE A 81 9.37 11.06 4.94
C ILE A 81 7.96 10.72 4.46
N ALA A 82 7.05 10.36 5.37
CA ALA A 82 5.67 10.07 5.02
C ALA A 82 4.94 11.31 4.46
N ALA A 83 5.18 12.50 5.05
CA ALA A 83 4.66 13.77 4.57
C ALA A 83 5.20 14.10 3.17
N PHE A 84 6.49 13.84 2.92
CA PHE A 84 7.11 14.09 1.63
C PHE A 84 6.45 13.30 0.52
N TYR A 85 6.31 11.98 0.64
CA TYR A 85 5.72 11.16 -0.42
C TYR A 85 4.21 11.31 -0.56
N SER A 86 3.50 11.61 0.52
CA SER A 86 2.03 11.78 0.50
C SER A 86 1.57 12.98 -0.31
N LYS A 87 2.41 14.01 -0.47
CA LYS A 87 2.08 15.25 -1.20
C LYS A 87 2.06 15.09 -2.73
N TYR A 88 2.71 14.06 -3.26
CA TYR A 88 2.78 13.83 -4.70
C TYR A 88 1.56 13.09 -5.22
N ASN A 89 1.21 13.35 -6.47
CA ASN A 89 0.17 12.58 -7.13
C ASN A 89 0.72 11.25 -7.63
N SER A 90 -0.02 10.17 -7.39
CA SER A 90 0.31 8.87 -7.96
C SER A 90 0.03 8.88 -9.46
N THR A 91 1.00 8.42 -10.26
CA THR A 91 0.77 8.23 -11.69
C THR A 91 -0.28 7.15 -11.91
N VAL A 92 -1.15 7.38 -12.89
CA VAL A 92 -2.22 6.43 -13.24
C VAL A 92 -1.62 5.19 -13.89
N GLY A 93 -2.09 4.02 -13.45
CA GLY A 93 -1.81 2.76 -14.13
C GLY A 93 -2.86 2.49 -15.21
N GLN A 94 -2.55 1.55 -16.10
CA GLN A 94 -3.50 1.07 -17.08
C GLN A 94 -3.74 -0.42 -16.86
N ALA A 95 -4.97 -0.80 -16.50
CA ALA A 95 -5.37 -2.18 -16.39
C ALA A 95 -5.21 -2.91 -17.73
N LYS A 96 -4.80 -4.18 -17.70
CA LYS A 96 -4.82 -5.04 -18.88
C LYS A 96 -6.26 -5.16 -19.38
N ASN A 97 -6.44 -5.03 -20.69
CA ASN A 97 -7.76 -5.18 -21.33
C ASN A 97 -8.14 -6.65 -21.49
N ASP A 98 -8.28 -7.34 -20.37
CA ASP A 98 -8.79 -8.69 -20.28
C ASP A 98 -10.18 -8.61 -19.65
N LYS A 99 -11.21 -8.92 -20.43
CA LYS A 99 -12.60 -8.72 -20.02
C LYS A 99 -12.96 -9.54 -18.78
N GLU A 100 -12.61 -10.81 -18.75
CA GLU A 100 -12.94 -11.71 -17.64
C GLU A 100 -12.23 -11.28 -16.35
N MET A 101 -10.96 -10.93 -16.47
CA MET A 101 -10.17 -10.42 -15.35
C MET A 101 -10.72 -9.10 -14.83
N LEU A 102 -11.13 -8.18 -15.71
CA LEU A 102 -11.71 -6.90 -15.32
C LEU A 102 -13.08 -7.06 -14.65
N GLU A 103 -13.93 -7.95 -15.18
CA GLU A 103 -15.24 -8.25 -14.58
C GLU A 103 -15.08 -8.87 -13.18
N LEU A 104 -14.19 -9.85 -13.02
CA LEU A 104 -13.90 -10.48 -11.74
C LEU A 104 -13.31 -9.47 -10.73
N GLY A 105 -12.32 -8.67 -11.14
CA GLY A 105 -11.72 -7.63 -10.30
C GLY A 105 -12.74 -6.58 -9.88
N THR A 106 -13.59 -6.13 -10.80
CA THR A 106 -14.69 -5.18 -10.53
C THR A 106 -15.67 -5.77 -9.52
N GLN A 107 -16.10 -6.99 -9.74
CA GLN A 107 -17.04 -7.70 -8.86
C GLN A 107 -16.50 -7.78 -7.43
N LEU A 108 -15.27 -8.27 -7.28
CA LEU A 108 -14.65 -8.42 -5.96
C LEU A 108 -14.38 -7.08 -5.28
N TYR A 109 -13.84 -6.11 -6.03
CA TYR A 109 -13.51 -4.82 -5.45
C TYR A 109 -14.74 -4.05 -4.99
N ARG A 110 -15.79 -4.00 -5.81
CA ARG A 110 -16.99 -3.20 -5.56
C ARG A 110 -18.03 -3.90 -4.71
N PHE A 111 -18.17 -5.21 -4.84
CA PHE A 111 -19.28 -5.97 -4.24
C PHE A 111 -18.81 -7.09 -3.32
N GLY A 112 -17.55 -7.52 -3.43
CA GLY A 112 -17.04 -8.67 -2.68
C GLY A 112 -17.63 -10.00 -3.12
N ASN A 113 -17.55 -10.99 -2.22
CA ASN A 113 -18.16 -12.31 -2.39
C ASN A 113 -18.60 -12.85 -1.02
N ILE A 114 -19.87 -12.67 -0.69
CA ILE A 114 -20.44 -13.07 0.62
C ILE A 114 -20.28 -14.59 0.85
N LYS A 115 -20.45 -15.41 -0.17
CA LYS A 115 -20.31 -16.88 -0.03
C LYS A 115 -18.90 -17.29 0.37
N LYS A 116 -17.89 -16.52 -0.03
CA LYS A 116 -16.48 -16.71 0.33
C LYS A 116 -16.03 -15.84 1.52
N GLN A 117 -16.94 -15.13 2.15
CA GLN A 117 -16.63 -14.19 3.25
C GLN A 117 -15.61 -13.10 2.84
N ILE A 118 -15.68 -12.66 1.58
CA ILE A 118 -14.86 -11.57 1.06
C ILE A 118 -15.73 -10.31 1.03
N PRO A 119 -15.51 -9.32 1.92
CA PRO A 119 -16.21 -8.05 1.88
C PRO A 119 -15.81 -7.24 0.65
N ALA A 120 -16.62 -6.27 0.25
CA ALA A 120 -16.25 -5.32 -0.78
C ALA A 120 -15.02 -4.51 -0.35
N CYS A 121 -13.98 -4.46 -1.19
CA CYS A 121 -12.75 -3.71 -0.89
C CYS A 121 -13.02 -2.20 -0.71
N THR A 122 -14.07 -1.70 -1.42
CA THR A 122 -14.55 -0.31 -1.30
C THR A 122 -14.94 0.09 0.11
N SER A 123 -15.32 -0.85 0.98
CA SER A 123 -15.74 -0.56 2.35
C SER A 123 -14.63 0.10 3.20
N CYS A 124 -13.36 -0.23 2.91
CA CYS A 124 -12.19 0.30 3.60
C CYS A 124 -11.32 1.16 2.68
N HIS A 125 -11.13 0.71 1.42
CA HIS A 125 -10.23 1.38 0.48
C HIS A 125 -10.92 2.44 -0.39
N ALA A 126 -12.21 2.71 -0.16
CA ALA A 126 -13.07 3.65 -0.89
C ALA A 126 -13.30 3.27 -2.37
N VAL A 127 -14.25 3.94 -3.03
CA VAL A 127 -14.74 3.58 -4.37
C VAL A 127 -13.66 3.71 -5.43
N TYR A 128 -12.83 4.73 -5.33
CA TYR A 128 -11.74 5.01 -6.27
C TYR A 128 -10.37 4.55 -5.76
N GLY A 129 -10.33 3.78 -4.68
CA GLY A 129 -9.10 3.23 -4.16
C GLY A 129 -8.18 4.22 -3.43
N GLN A 130 -8.70 5.39 -3.04
CA GLN A 130 -7.92 6.42 -2.34
C GLN A 130 -7.65 6.09 -0.86
N GLY A 131 -8.32 5.06 -0.34
CA GLY A 131 -8.22 4.68 1.07
C GLY A 131 -8.94 5.65 1.99
N ASN A 132 -8.60 5.56 3.28
CA ASN A 132 -9.10 6.47 4.32
C ASN A 132 -7.96 6.78 5.29
N SER A 133 -7.41 8.00 5.20
CA SER A 133 -6.26 8.42 5.99
C SER A 133 -6.56 8.49 7.49
N LEU A 134 -7.77 8.88 7.88
CA LEU A 134 -8.18 8.95 9.30
C LEU A 134 -8.27 7.56 9.93
N ALA A 135 -8.74 6.58 9.17
CA ALA A 135 -8.85 5.19 9.62
C ALA A 135 -7.53 4.39 9.42
N GLY A 136 -6.52 4.96 8.76
CA GLY A 136 -5.25 4.29 8.45
C GLY A 136 -5.35 3.30 7.28
N TYR A 137 -6.45 3.29 6.51
CA TYR A 137 -6.58 2.42 5.35
C TYR A 137 -5.83 2.99 4.14
N PRO A 138 -4.94 2.20 3.51
CA PRO A 138 -4.09 2.69 2.43
C PRO A 138 -4.84 2.96 1.13
N ALA A 139 -4.28 3.89 0.35
CA ALA A 139 -4.61 4.02 -1.06
C ALA A 139 -4.09 2.80 -1.82
N VAL A 140 -4.94 2.21 -2.67
CA VAL A 140 -4.63 1.06 -3.52
C VAL A 140 -4.72 1.38 -5.02
N ALA A 141 -5.31 2.52 -5.37
CA ALA A 141 -5.44 3.00 -6.73
C ALA A 141 -4.08 3.24 -7.39
N GLY A 142 -3.93 2.81 -8.63
CA GLY A 142 -2.74 3.04 -9.46
C GLY A 142 -1.47 2.34 -8.97
N LYS A 143 -1.54 1.54 -7.91
CA LYS A 143 -0.36 0.82 -7.39
C LYS A 143 0.09 -0.27 -8.37
N GLN A 144 1.37 -0.61 -8.34
CA GLN A 144 1.97 -1.57 -9.25
C GLN A 144 1.38 -2.98 -9.09
N ILE A 145 1.11 -3.66 -10.22
CA ILE A 145 0.45 -4.97 -10.22
C ILE A 145 1.25 -6.01 -9.44
N GLY A 146 2.55 -6.12 -9.69
CA GLY A 146 3.41 -7.09 -8.99
C GLY A 146 3.42 -6.86 -7.48
N TYR A 147 3.50 -5.60 -7.06
CA TYR A 147 3.40 -5.25 -5.63
C TYR A 147 2.03 -5.60 -5.03
N LEU A 148 0.93 -5.32 -5.73
CA LEU A 148 -0.41 -5.66 -5.23
C LEU A 148 -0.59 -7.17 -5.11
N THR A 149 -0.19 -7.92 -6.14
CA THR A 149 -0.24 -9.39 -6.15
C THR A 149 0.59 -9.99 -5.02
N SER A 150 1.85 -9.59 -4.90
CA SER A 150 2.75 -10.11 -3.85
C SER A 150 2.26 -9.74 -2.45
N THR A 151 1.72 -8.53 -2.28
CA THR A 151 1.16 -8.07 -1.00
C THR A 151 -0.07 -8.87 -0.57
N LEU A 152 -1.01 -9.13 -1.48
CA LEU A 152 -2.18 -9.94 -1.18
C LEU A 152 -1.80 -11.39 -0.87
N LYS A 153 -0.83 -11.96 -1.59
CA LYS A 153 -0.26 -13.29 -1.30
C LYS A 153 0.43 -13.33 0.06
N ALA A 154 1.20 -12.30 0.42
CA ALA A 154 1.87 -12.19 1.72
C ALA A 154 0.86 -12.05 2.90
N TYR A 155 -0.27 -11.40 2.70
CA TYR A 155 -1.37 -11.42 3.68
C TYR A 155 -2.01 -12.82 3.78
N ARG A 156 -2.24 -13.48 2.64
CA ARG A 156 -2.83 -14.83 2.61
C ARG A 156 -1.94 -15.86 3.31
N SER A 157 -0.62 -15.80 3.11
CA SER A 157 0.36 -16.66 3.77
C SER A 157 0.67 -16.26 5.22
N LYS A 158 0.14 -15.12 5.69
CA LYS A 158 0.41 -14.50 7.00
C LYS A 158 1.85 -14.03 7.20
N GLU A 159 2.68 -13.97 6.15
CA GLU A 159 4.01 -13.37 6.21
C GLU A 159 3.94 -11.87 6.53
N ARG A 160 2.95 -11.17 5.97
CA ARG A 160 2.67 -9.79 6.31
C ARG A 160 1.70 -9.72 7.49
N ASN A 161 2.26 -9.49 8.70
CA ASN A 161 1.52 -9.59 9.96
C ASN A 161 1.73 -8.39 10.91
N ALA A 162 2.39 -7.32 10.46
CA ALA A 162 2.64 -6.14 11.29
C ALA A 162 1.38 -5.30 11.48
N GLY A 163 1.07 -4.98 12.73
CA GLY A 163 -0.07 -4.14 13.12
C GLY A 163 -1.43 -4.86 13.09
N GLU A 164 -2.39 -4.32 13.84
CA GLU A 164 -3.73 -4.92 13.96
C GLU A 164 -4.50 -4.97 12.62
N SER A 165 -4.34 -3.94 11.78
CA SER A 165 -4.97 -3.90 10.45
C SER A 165 -4.50 -5.01 9.53
N SER A 166 -3.33 -5.62 9.78
CA SER A 166 -2.88 -6.78 9.01
C SER A 166 -3.76 -8.01 9.21
N LEU A 167 -4.33 -8.19 10.41
CA LEU A 167 -5.23 -9.31 10.71
C LEU A 167 -6.50 -9.25 9.87
N VAL A 168 -7.03 -8.05 9.63
CA VAL A 168 -8.18 -7.85 8.75
C VAL A 168 -7.85 -8.29 7.33
N MET A 169 -6.71 -7.82 6.79
CA MET A 169 -6.29 -8.18 5.45
C MET A 169 -5.91 -9.65 5.31
N GLN A 170 -5.34 -10.28 6.35
CA GLN A 170 -5.09 -11.73 6.38
C GLN A 170 -6.38 -12.52 6.31
N SER A 171 -7.40 -12.13 7.09
CA SER A 171 -8.71 -12.79 7.08
C SER A 171 -9.36 -12.72 5.70
N ILE A 172 -9.30 -11.56 5.04
CA ILE A 172 -9.86 -11.37 3.70
C ILE A 172 -9.05 -12.15 2.66
N ALA A 173 -7.73 -11.99 2.67
CA ALA A 173 -6.85 -12.60 1.66
C ALA A 173 -6.81 -14.13 1.74
N SER A 174 -7.04 -14.72 2.93
CA SER A 174 -7.10 -16.18 3.10
C SER A 174 -8.18 -16.85 2.23
N ASN A 175 -9.20 -16.10 1.85
CA ASN A 175 -10.32 -16.57 1.03
C ASN A 175 -10.13 -16.32 -0.48
N LEU A 176 -9.05 -15.63 -0.88
CA LEU A 176 -8.76 -15.30 -2.28
C LEU A 176 -7.97 -16.42 -2.97
N THR A 177 -8.36 -16.79 -4.17
CA THR A 177 -7.55 -17.61 -5.10
C THR A 177 -6.50 -16.76 -5.81
N ASP A 178 -5.51 -17.39 -6.45
CA ASP A 178 -4.51 -16.66 -7.25
C ASP A 178 -5.17 -15.86 -8.38
N ASN A 179 -6.13 -16.42 -9.08
CA ASN A 179 -6.87 -15.72 -10.14
C ASN A 179 -7.62 -14.49 -9.62
N GLU A 180 -8.23 -14.58 -8.44
CA GLU A 180 -8.91 -13.43 -7.80
C GLU A 180 -7.93 -12.36 -7.35
N ILE A 181 -6.75 -12.74 -6.84
CA ILE A 181 -5.67 -11.82 -6.50
C ILE A 181 -5.17 -11.08 -7.75
N ASP A 182 -4.92 -11.80 -8.84
CA ASP A 182 -4.44 -11.20 -10.07
C ASP A 182 -5.49 -10.27 -10.71
N ALA A 183 -6.76 -10.66 -10.65
CA ALA A 183 -7.87 -9.82 -11.12
C ALA A 183 -8.02 -8.53 -10.28
N LEU A 184 -7.92 -8.63 -8.95
CA LEU A 184 -7.93 -7.48 -8.05
C LEU A 184 -6.73 -6.57 -8.28
N ALA A 185 -5.53 -7.12 -8.45
CA ALA A 185 -4.31 -6.36 -8.70
C ALA A 185 -4.41 -5.57 -10.02
N ASN A 186 -4.90 -6.21 -11.08
CA ASN A 186 -5.13 -5.58 -12.38
C ASN A 186 -6.18 -4.45 -12.27
N TYR A 187 -7.29 -4.71 -11.60
CA TYR A 187 -8.35 -3.73 -11.42
C TYR A 187 -7.87 -2.50 -10.61
N MET A 188 -7.22 -2.72 -9.45
CA MET A 188 -6.71 -1.65 -8.60
C MET A 188 -5.61 -0.83 -9.30
N HIS A 189 -4.78 -1.47 -10.13
CA HIS A 189 -3.77 -0.76 -10.92
C HIS A 189 -4.39 0.26 -11.89
N GLY A 190 -5.54 -0.07 -12.46
CA GLY A 190 -6.28 0.81 -13.37
C GLY A 190 -7.21 1.82 -12.68
N LEU A 191 -7.36 1.76 -11.35
CA LEU A 191 -8.15 2.76 -10.63
C LEU A 191 -7.43 4.10 -10.56
N TYR A 192 -8.20 5.18 -10.69
CA TYR A 192 -7.72 6.56 -10.53
C TYR A 192 -8.80 7.43 -9.88
N GLN A 193 -8.37 8.54 -9.30
CA GLN A 193 -9.24 9.57 -8.72
C GLN A 193 -9.57 10.65 -9.74
#